data_0117ca9e83b5902b6b4a61e926032c6f
#
_entry.id   0117ca9e83b5902b6b4a61e926032c6f
#
_cell.length_a   1.000
_cell.length_b   1.000
_cell.length_c   1.000
_cell.angle_alpha   90.00
_cell.angle_beta   90.00
_cell.angle_gamma   90.00
#
_symmetry.space_group_name_H-M   'P 1'
#
loop_
_entity.id
_entity.type
_entity.pdbx_description
1 polymer ?
#
loop_
_entity_poly.entity_id
_entity_poly.type
_entity_poly.pdbx_seq_one_letter_code
_entity_poly.pdbx_strand_id
1 'polypeptide(L)'
;MCTTVTKCTTTGSRSTTCSTDTVRQDGERRGCPRQNERLTQIAVVRALLPTQLPGMQTWEYSAAYALRSWWYIVLHKMIGWPVAVVLGDQRQKVAVFYAIKMGLGLLTAAAEYSLCDALVKRVNPHVGKVYLVLSVFSSGMLVSANAFLPSSLAMVAITFCAAGVLRGNPRDVIVGAVVGSAWGWIVAGLAFLPYTIWVLLVSWFRAGDNSLKKSFGTLFASLMVTLVPLVACDRFYYGSWKASLVNFLEYNVQGGGKSDLYGVEPATYYFRNGFNQLQIILPLALLLPIILAARLVRRKDPVDAGLAVAVSPAFLWLASITALPHKEERFLYVVYPLLIAAAAATTVRMKELLLGTKVSLLPARLVGRLTGTGILGSCCLGLMRRYVLKLASICTA
;
A
#
# COMPACT_ATOMS: atom_id res chain seq x y z
N MET A 1 10.99 -38.01 16.51
CA MET A 1 11.71 -38.00 15.23
C MET A 1 13.04 -38.64 15.49
N CYS A 2 13.26 -39.84 14.98
CA CYS A 2 14.59 -40.49 14.97
C CYS A 2 15.43 -39.83 13.89
N THR A 3 16.50 -39.18 14.26
CA THR A 3 17.50 -38.69 13.33
C THR A 3 18.47 -39.84 13.05
N THR A 4 18.41 -40.41 11.86
CA THR A 4 19.42 -41.39 11.38
C THR A 4 20.65 -40.60 10.92
N VAL A 5 21.74 -40.73 11.65
CA VAL A 5 23.04 -40.18 11.24
C VAL A 5 23.79 -41.28 10.50
N THR A 6 23.95 -41.12 9.20
CA THR A 6 24.77 -42.06 8.38
C THR A 6 26.22 -41.58 8.43
N LYS A 7 27.10 -42.33 9.07
CA LYS A 7 28.54 -42.12 8.98
C LYS A 7 29.10 -43.02 7.86
N CYS A 8 29.63 -42.42 6.83
CA CYS A 8 30.43 -43.11 5.82
C CYS A 8 31.91 -42.98 6.16
N THR A 9 32.59 -44.09 6.41
CA THR A 9 34.05 -44.16 6.53
C THR A 9 34.62 -44.79 5.26
N THR A 10 35.48 -44.07 4.57
CA THR A 10 36.25 -44.56 3.43
C THR A 10 37.56 -45.19 3.95
N THR A 11 37.65 -46.49 3.89
CA THR A 11 38.94 -47.21 3.98
C THR A 11 39.45 -47.48 2.57
N GLY A 12 40.71 -47.19 2.32
CA GLY A 12 41.36 -47.12 1.02
C GLY A 12 41.52 -48.45 0.28
N SER A 13 40.47 -49.09 -0.13
CA SER A 13 40.40 -50.05 -1.25
C SER A 13 38.94 -50.33 -1.59
N ARG A 14 38.52 -49.85 -2.70
CA ARG A 14 37.38 -50.19 -3.61
C ARG A 14 36.13 -50.90 -3.05
N SER A 15 35.71 -50.68 -1.81
CA SER A 15 34.36 -51.09 -1.36
C SER A 15 33.84 -50.12 -0.28
N THR A 16 32.72 -49.44 -0.57
CA THR A 16 32.02 -48.59 0.40
C THR A 16 30.94 -49.44 1.07
N THR A 17 31.10 -49.75 2.34
CA THR A 17 30.06 -50.40 3.14
C THR A 17 29.42 -49.36 4.02
N CYS A 18 28.07 -49.20 3.90
CA CYS A 18 27.26 -48.44 4.82
C CYS A 18 26.69 -49.36 5.89
N SER A 19 27.01 -49.13 7.16
CA SER A 19 26.33 -49.78 8.28
C SER A 19 25.40 -48.79 8.95
N THR A 20 24.15 -49.18 9.19
CA THR A 20 23.17 -48.46 9.99
C THR A 20 23.20 -48.98 11.41
N ASP A 21 23.86 -48.26 12.32
CA ASP A 21 23.77 -48.55 13.74
C ASP A 21 22.62 -47.74 14.36
N THR A 22 21.61 -48.45 14.82
CA THR A 22 20.52 -47.88 15.64
C THR A 22 20.97 -47.89 17.10
N VAL A 23 21.40 -46.72 17.60
CA VAL A 23 21.66 -46.54 19.04
C VAL A 23 20.35 -46.25 19.73
N ARG A 24 19.87 -47.21 20.52
CA ARG A 24 18.74 -47.02 21.46
C ARG A 24 19.32 -46.40 22.72
N GLN A 25 19.03 -45.12 22.95
CA GLN A 25 19.26 -44.49 24.26
C GLN A 25 17.94 -44.54 25.07
N ASP A 26 17.92 -45.49 26.02
CA ASP A 26 16.96 -45.46 27.13
C ASP A 26 17.45 -44.42 28.16
N GLY A 27 16.83 -43.27 28.17
CA GLY A 27 17.11 -42.17 29.08
C GLY A 27 15.84 -41.37 29.36
N GLU A 28 15.44 -41.38 30.61
CA GLU A 28 14.32 -40.73 31.30
C GLU A 28 13.70 -39.51 30.55
N ARG A 29 12.40 -39.63 30.24
CA ARG A 29 11.54 -38.52 29.80
C ARG A 29 11.29 -37.52 30.92
N ARG A 30 12.17 -36.57 31.13
CA ARG A 30 11.79 -35.30 31.73
C ARG A 30 11.35 -34.40 30.62
N GLY A 31 10.03 -34.26 30.46
CA GLY A 31 9.42 -33.39 29.44
C GLY A 31 9.89 -31.95 29.62
N CYS A 32 10.53 -31.42 28.62
CA CYS A 32 10.96 -30.03 28.57
C CYS A 32 9.68 -29.13 28.49
N PRO A 33 9.40 -28.27 29.48
CA PRO A 33 8.19 -27.44 29.51
C PRO A 33 8.01 -26.59 28.26
N ARG A 34 9.10 -26.18 27.60
CA ARG A 34 9.09 -25.38 26.38
C ARG A 34 8.55 -26.11 25.15
N GLN A 35 8.56 -27.44 25.14
CA GLN A 35 8.09 -28.22 23.99
C GLN A 35 6.56 -28.32 23.99
N ASN A 36 5.93 -28.39 25.16
CA ASN A 36 4.47 -28.40 25.28
C ASN A 36 3.84 -27.05 24.95
N GLU A 37 4.45 -25.93 25.36
CA GLU A 37 3.98 -24.58 24.95
C GLU A 37 4.05 -24.39 23.43
N ARG A 38 5.12 -24.84 22.80
CA ARG A 38 5.23 -24.78 21.32
C ARG A 38 4.17 -25.63 20.62
N LEU A 39 3.89 -26.81 21.13
CA LEU A 39 2.86 -27.70 20.56
C LEU A 39 1.46 -27.15 20.76
N THR A 40 1.18 -26.52 21.91
CA THR A 40 -0.11 -25.87 22.19
C THR A 40 -0.29 -24.62 21.31
N GLN A 41 0.74 -23.79 21.14
CA GLN A 41 0.72 -22.64 20.26
C GLN A 41 0.53 -23.05 18.78
N ILE A 42 1.20 -24.13 18.35
CA ILE A 42 1.04 -24.69 17.00
C ILE A 42 -0.37 -25.27 16.81
N ALA A 43 -0.95 -25.88 17.84
CA ALA A 43 -2.30 -26.44 17.79
C ALA A 43 -3.39 -25.34 17.71
N VAL A 44 -3.25 -24.27 18.49
CA VAL A 44 -4.16 -23.11 18.44
C VAL A 44 -4.08 -22.42 17.07
N VAL A 45 -2.87 -22.28 16.53
CA VAL A 45 -2.68 -21.67 15.19
C VAL A 45 -3.17 -22.59 14.09
N ARG A 46 -3.03 -23.92 14.22
CA ARG A 46 -3.64 -24.88 13.29
C ARG A 46 -5.16 -24.86 13.35
N ALA A 47 -5.76 -24.62 14.50
CA ALA A 47 -7.22 -24.48 14.65
C ALA A 47 -7.75 -23.16 14.06
N LEU A 48 -6.95 -22.07 14.09
CA LEU A 48 -7.30 -20.78 13.50
C LEU A 48 -6.89 -20.64 12.04
N LEU A 49 -6.10 -21.59 11.50
CA LEU A 49 -5.57 -21.59 10.15
C LEU A 49 -5.98 -22.88 9.45
N PRO A 50 -7.10 -22.93 8.70
CA PRO A 50 -7.39 -24.09 7.86
C PRO A 50 -6.22 -24.32 6.91
N THR A 51 -5.68 -25.55 7.01
CA THR A 51 -4.68 -26.19 6.13
C THR A 51 -3.65 -25.27 5.47
N GLN A 52 -2.42 -25.38 5.91
CA GLN A 52 -1.26 -24.85 5.19
C GLN A 52 -1.23 -25.50 3.78
N LEU A 53 -1.66 -24.76 2.79
CA LEU A 53 -1.37 -25.12 1.42
C LEU A 53 0.13 -24.93 1.22
N PRO A 54 0.87 -25.97 0.74
CA PRO A 54 2.29 -25.84 0.44
C PRO A 54 2.42 -24.81 -0.70
N GLY A 55 2.76 -23.58 -0.34
CA GLY A 55 3.10 -22.52 -1.26
C GLY A 55 4.61 -22.32 -1.25
N MET A 56 5.20 -22.05 -2.40
CA MET A 56 6.59 -21.60 -2.45
C MET A 56 6.69 -20.22 -1.80
N GLN A 57 7.48 -20.13 -0.73
CA GLN A 57 7.83 -18.85 -0.12
C GLN A 57 9.02 -18.25 -0.87
N THR A 58 8.97 -16.94 -1.09
CA THR A 58 10.13 -16.22 -1.60
C THR A 58 11.22 -16.17 -0.52
N TRP A 59 12.47 -16.09 -0.92
CA TRP A 59 13.63 -16.02 -0.02
C TRP A 59 13.56 -14.84 0.96
N GLU A 60 12.84 -13.75 0.59
CA GLU A 60 12.61 -12.57 1.44
C GLU A 60 11.88 -12.89 2.75
N TYR A 61 11.06 -13.96 2.78
CA TYR A 61 10.35 -14.47 3.97
C TYR A 61 11.11 -15.56 4.71
N SER A 62 12.35 -15.90 4.29
CA SER A 62 13.16 -16.84 5.05
C SER A 62 13.60 -16.22 6.37
N ALA A 63 13.71 -17.04 7.43
CA ALA A 63 14.15 -16.56 8.74
C ALA A 63 15.61 -16.04 8.73
N ALA A 64 16.42 -16.41 7.71
CA ALA A 64 17.77 -15.91 7.54
C ALA A 64 17.80 -14.42 7.17
N TYR A 65 16.93 -13.99 6.26
CA TYR A 65 16.88 -12.62 5.77
C TYR A 65 15.80 -11.78 6.46
N ALA A 66 14.59 -12.33 6.65
CA ALA A 66 13.44 -11.68 7.27
C ALA A 66 13.20 -10.24 6.74
N LEU A 67 13.20 -10.08 5.42
CA LEU A 67 13.07 -8.77 4.77
C LEU A 67 11.61 -8.27 4.70
N ARG A 68 10.63 -9.20 4.78
CA ARG A 68 9.22 -8.88 4.68
C ARG A 68 8.50 -9.24 5.97
N SER A 69 7.63 -8.35 6.43
CA SER A 69 6.78 -8.66 7.57
C SER A 69 5.66 -9.63 7.18
N TRP A 70 5.44 -10.63 8.01
CA TRP A 70 4.30 -11.54 7.89
C TRP A 70 2.97 -10.85 8.14
N TRP A 71 2.98 -9.71 8.83
CA TRP A 71 1.79 -8.90 9.07
C TRP A 71 1.09 -8.49 7.78
N TYR A 72 1.85 -8.18 6.74
CA TYR A 72 1.31 -7.84 5.42
C TYR A 72 0.44 -8.98 4.87
N ILE A 73 0.92 -10.22 4.94
CA ILE A 73 0.15 -11.40 4.50
C ILE A 73 -1.07 -11.63 5.39
N VAL A 74 -0.93 -11.45 6.70
CA VAL A 74 -2.04 -11.61 7.67
C VAL A 74 -3.16 -10.61 7.38
N LEU A 75 -2.86 -9.34 7.10
CA LEU A 75 -3.87 -8.34 6.71
C LEU A 75 -4.69 -8.80 5.49
N HIS A 76 -4.03 -9.31 4.46
CA HIS A 76 -4.71 -9.79 3.26
C HIS A 76 -5.49 -11.08 3.51
N LYS A 77 -4.97 -11.95 4.37
CA LYS A 77 -5.67 -13.14 4.82
C LYS A 77 -6.97 -12.79 5.54
N MET A 78 -6.97 -11.75 6.38
CA MET A 78 -8.19 -11.28 7.07
C MET A 78 -9.28 -10.86 6.07
N ILE A 79 -8.92 -10.30 4.92
CA ILE A 79 -9.87 -9.95 3.85
C ILE A 79 -10.44 -11.21 3.18
N GLY A 80 -9.60 -12.20 2.92
CA GLY A 80 -10.01 -13.43 2.23
C GLY A 80 -10.68 -14.47 3.12
N TRP A 81 -10.45 -14.40 4.44
CA TRP A 81 -10.89 -15.40 5.42
C TRP A 81 -12.41 -15.66 5.43
N PRO A 82 -13.30 -14.64 5.40
CA PRO A 82 -14.74 -14.87 5.39
C PRO A 82 -15.19 -15.76 4.21
N VAL A 83 -14.60 -15.53 3.02
CA VAL A 83 -14.89 -16.31 1.83
C VAL A 83 -14.34 -17.73 1.96
N ALA A 84 -13.15 -17.90 2.52
CA ALA A 84 -12.57 -19.20 2.79
C ALA A 84 -13.43 -20.06 3.72
N VAL A 85 -14.02 -19.44 4.77
CA VAL A 85 -14.90 -20.12 5.72
C VAL A 85 -16.21 -20.56 5.07
N VAL A 86 -16.79 -19.74 4.20
CA VAL A 86 -18.10 -20.02 3.59
C VAL A 86 -18.03 -21.10 2.50
N LEU A 87 -16.93 -21.13 1.73
CA LEU A 87 -16.86 -21.97 0.51
C LEU A 87 -16.33 -23.39 0.72
N GLY A 88 -15.71 -23.72 1.89
CA GLY A 88 -15.10 -25.04 2.12
C GLY A 88 -13.86 -25.33 1.25
N ASP A 89 -13.21 -26.50 1.43
CA ASP A 89 -11.77 -26.71 1.15
C ASP A 89 -11.33 -26.80 -0.33
N GLN A 90 -12.16 -27.23 -1.28
CA GLN A 90 -11.70 -27.57 -2.64
C GLN A 90 -11.75 -26.42 -3.68
N ARG A 91 -12.66 -25.46 -3.51
CA ARG A 91 -12.86 -24.33 -4.45
C ARG A 91 -12.28 -23.00 -3.96
N GLN A 92 -11.58 -23.01 -2.85
CA GLN A 92 -11.24 -21.82 -2.06
C GLN A 92 -10.21 -20.90 -2.71
N LYS A 93 -9.16 -21.43 -3.35
CA LYS A 93 -7.98 -20.63 -3.72
C LYS A 93 -8.30 -19.50 -4.67
N VAL A 94 -9.06 -19.77 -5.72
CA VAL A 94 -9.44 -18.79 -6.74
C VAL A 94 -10.40 -17.76 -6.15
N ALA A 95 -11.42 -18.21 -5.42
CA ALA A 95 -12.40 -17.32 -4.80
C ALA A 95 -11.78 -16.41 -3.75
N VAL A 96 -10.89 -16.94 -2.88
CA VAL A 96 -10.14 -16.17 -1.89
C VAL A 96 -9.23 -15.13 -2.57
N PHE A 97 -8.53 -15.51 -3.64
CA PHE A 97 -7.71 -14.58 -4.41
C PHE A 97 -8.52 -13.39 -4.94
N TYR A 98 -9.69 -13.66 -5.53
CA TYR A 98 -10.55 -12.59 -6.02
C TYR A 98 -11.21 -11.79 -4.90
N ALA A 99 -11.53 -12.41 -3.77
CA ALA A 99 -12.03 -11.71 -2.58
C ALA A 99 -11.01 -10.70 -2.04
N ILE A 100 -9.73 -11.09 -1.97
CA ILE A 100 -8.65 -10.19 -1.58
C ILE A 100 -8.54 -9.03 -2.58
N LYS A 101 -8.53 -9.31 -3.87
CA LYS A 101 -8.48 -8.26 -4.91
C LYS A 101 -9.67 -7.30 -4.82
N MET A 102 -10.87 -7.82 -4.60
CA MET A 102 -12.06 -7.00 -4.39
C MET A 102 -11.94 -6.13 -3.13
N GLY A 103 -11.47 -6.70 -2.02
CA GLY A 103 -11.25 -5.97 -0.77
C GLY A 103 -10.25 -4.82 -0.93
N LEU A 104 -9.14 -5.06 -1.64
CA LEU A 104 -8.15 -4.02 -1.96
C LEU A 104 -8.75 -2.95 -2.87
N GLY A 105 -9.51 -3.34 -3.89
CA GLY A 105 -10.22 -2.41 -4.77
C GLY A 105 -11.23 -1.54 -4.02
N LEU A 106 -11.99 -2.12 -3.08
CA LEU A 106 -12.91 -1.38 -2.22
C LEU A 106 -12.19 -0.40 -1.29
N LEU A 107 -11.07 -0.80 -0.71
CA LEU A 107 -10.24 0.05 0.14
C LEU A 107 -9.69 1.24 -0.66
N THR A 108 -9.22 0.98 -1.89
CA THR A 108 -8.77 2.03 -2.81
C THR A 108 -9.92 2.96 -3.18
N ALA A 109 -11.09 2.43 -3.53
CA ALA A 109 -12.27 3.23 -3.86
C ALA A 109 -12.72 4.12 -2.68
N ALA A 110 -12.61 3.63 -1.44
CA ALA A 110 -12.89 4.43 -0.25
C ALA A 110 -11.90 5.59 -0.08
N ALA A 111 -10.61 5.35 -0.35
CA ALA A 111 -9.58 6.39 -0.32
C ALA A 111 -9.81 7.44 -1.43
N GLU A 112 -10.08 7.01 -2.65
CA GLU A 112 -10.40 7.88 -3.79
C GLU A 112 -11.67 8.70 -3.55
N TYR A 113 -12.71 8.08 -2.99
CA TYR A 113 -13.92 8.80 -2.58
C TYR A 113 -13.60 9.87 -1.53
N SER A 114 -12.80 9.53 -0.52
CA SER A 114 -12.39 10.48 0.52
C SER A 114 -11.64 11.68 -0.07
N LEU A 115 -10.72 11.44 -1.02
CA LEU A 115 -10.01 12.51 -1.71
C LEU A 115 -10.93 13.32 -2.63
N CYS A 116 -11.79 12.67 -3.41
CA CYS A 116 -12.76 13.31 -4.27
C CYS A 116 -13.69 14.25 -3.48
N ASP A 117 -14.24 13.78 -2.35
CA ASP A 117 -15.09 14.58 -1.45
C ASP A 117 -14.32 15.80 -0.90
N ALA A 118 -13.05 15.60 -0.50
CA ALA A 118 -12.22 16.70 -0.03
C ALA A 118 -11.93 17.72 -1.16
N LEU A 119 -11.65 17.27 -2.38
CA LEU A 119 -11.47 18.15 -3.55
C LEU A 119 -12.75 18.94 -3.87
N VAL A 120 -13.90 18.28 -3.86
CA VAL A 120 -15.22 18.94 -4.10
C VAL A 120 -15.48 20.04 -3.08
N LYS A 121 -15.27 19.73 -1.78
CA LYS A 121 -15.66 20.62 -0.68
C LYS A 121 -14.63 21.72 -0.37
N ARG A 122 -13.35 21.44 -0.61
CA ARG A 122 -12.25 22.30 -0.14
C ARG A 122 -11.47 23.00 -1.25
N VAL A 123 -11.56 22.52 -2.49
CA VAL A 123 -10.85 23.11 -3.63
C VAL A 123 -11.84 23.70 -4.62
N ASN A 124 -12.54 22.86 -5.36
CA ASN A 124 -13.54 23.26 -6.35
C ASN A 124 -14.37 22.03 -6.76
N PRO A 125 -15.71 22.10 -6.81
CA PRO A 125 -16.55 21.00 -7.25
C PRO A 125 -16.19 20.45 -8.64
N HIS A 126 -15.72 21.28 -9.55
CA HIS A 126 -15.29 20.84 -10.87
C HIS A 126 -13.99 20.01 -10.82
N VAL A 127 -13.06 20.34 -9.91
CA VAL A 127 -11.83 19.56 -9.73
C VAL A 127 -12.16 18.14 -9.27
N GLY A 128 -13.05 18.00 -8.26
CA GLY A 128 -13.45 16.67 -7.80
C GLY A 128 -14.15 15.83 -8.87
N LYS A 129 -14.95 16.45 -9.74
CA LYS A 129 -15.62 15.77 -10.86
C LYS A 129 -14.65 15.30 -11.92
N VAL A 130 -13.72 16.16 -12.32
CA VAL A 130 -12.67 15.81 -13.30
C VAL A 130 -11.77 14.74 -12.70
N TYR A 131 -11.43 14.83 -11.41
CA TYR A 131 -10.69 13.78 -10.71
C TYR A 131 -11.37 12.41 -10.83
N LEU A 132 -12.68 12.34 -10.52
CA LEU A 132 -13.43 11.09 -10.60
C LEU A 132 -13.44 10.50 -12.02
N VAL A 133 -13.66 11.34 -13.04
CA VAL A 133 -13.63 10.90 -14.44
C VAL A 133 -12.24 10.36 -14.82
N LEU A 134 -11.18 11.10 -14.50
CA LEU A 134 -9.82 10.68 -14.82
C LEU A 134 -9.41 9.40 -14.07
N SER A 135 -9.82 9.23 -12.79
CA SER A 135 -9.58 8.01 -12.03
C SER A 135 -10.21 6.78 -12.68
N VAL A 136 -11.50 6.88 -13.06
CA VAL A 136 -12.25 5.75 -13.64
C VAL A 136 -11.68 5.31 -14.98
N PHE A 137 -11.19 6.25 -15.79
CA PHE A 137 -10.64 5.95 -17.12
C PHE A 137 -9.12 5.72 -17.13
N SER A 138 -8.42 5.88 -15.99
CA SER A 138 -7.00 5.61 -15.90
C SER A 138 -6.70 4.12 -15.84
N SER A 139 -6.00 3.59 -16.85
CA SER A 139 -5.55 2.18 -16.87
C SER A 139 -4.61 1.86 -15.71
N GLY A 140 -3.72 2.79 -15.36
CA GLY A 140 -2.82 2.65 -14.22
C GLY A 140 -3.54 2.49 -12.89
N MET A 141 -4.65 3.21 -12.68
CA MET A 141 -5.48 3.05 -11.47
C MET A 141 -6.19 1.70 -11.43
N LEU A 142 -6.72 1.22 -12.55
CA LEU A 142 -7.37 -0.10 -12.61
C LEU A 142 -6.42 -1.23 -12.20
N VAL A 143 -5.14 -1.14 -12.57
CA VAL A 143 -4.13 -2.14 -12.22
C VAL A 143 -3.67 -1.98 -10.78
N SER A 144 -3.33 -0.76 -10.35
CA SER A 144 -2.75 -0.50 -9.03
C SER A 144 -3.76 -0.63 -7.89
N ALA A 145 -5.06 -0.35 -8.15
CA ALA A 145 -6.12 -0.34 -7.14
C ALA A 145 -6.34 -1.68 -6.44
N ASN A 146 -6.14 -2.78 -7.14
CA ASN A 146 -6.36 -4.13 -6.65
C ASN A 146 -5.09 -5.01 -6.67
N ALA A 147 -3.92 -4.39 -6.80
CA ALA A 147 -2.66 -5.09 -6.80
C ALA A 147 -2.26 -5.50 -5.37
N PHE A 148 -1.84 -6.77 -5.22
CA PHE A 148 -1.30 -7.30 -3.98
C PHE A 148 0.16 -6.85 -3.81
N LEU A 149 0.36 -5.54 -3.63
CA LEU A 149 1.67 -4.91 -3.54
C LEU A 149 1.74 -3.93 -2.36
N PRO A 150 2.86 -3.87 -1.64
CA PRO A 150 3.09 -2.88 -0.58
C PRO A 150 2.94 -1.44 -1.07
N SER A 151 3.34 -1.14 -2.31
CA SER A 151 3.16 0.17 -2.95
C SER A 151 1.68 0.55 -3.13
N SER A 152 0.79 -0.42 -3.38
CA SER A 152 -0.65 -0.15 -3.49
C SER A 152 -1.28 0.18 -2.14
N LEU A 153 -0.85 -0.46 -1.04
CA LEU A 153 -1.31 -0.09 0.29
C LEU A 153 -0.79 1.29 0.71
N ALA A 154 0.47 1.61 0.37
CA ALA A 154 1.01 2.96 0.55
C ALA A 154 0.24 4.00 -0.28
N MET A 155 -0.19 3.67 -1.52
CA MET A 155 -1.04 4.50 -2.36
C MET A 155 -2.38 4.83 -1.67
N VAL A 156 -3.03 3.84 -1.09
CA VAL A 156 -4.28 4.04 -0.34
C VAL A 156 -4.05 5.00 0.82
N ALA A 157 -3.02 4.77 1.61
CA ALA A 157 -2.70 5.58 2.78
C ALA A 157 -2.38 7.04 2.41
N ILE A 158 -1.56 7.27 1.38
CA ILE A 158 -1.20 8.62 0.94
C ILE A 158 -2.41 9.37 0.38
N THR A 159 -3.34 8.66 -0.23
CA THR A 159 -4.60 9.23 -0.74
C THR A 159 -5.50 9.71 0.41
N PHE A 160 -5.61 8.94 1.50
CA PHE A 160 -6.28 9.39 2.71
C PHE A 160 -5.58 10.58 3.37
N CYS A 161 -4.24 10.59 3.39
CA CYS A 161 -3.47 11.73 3.89
C CYS A 161 -3.74 13.00 3.09
N ALA A 162 -3.79 12.92 1.76
CA ALA A 162 -4.13 14.07 0.90
C ALA A 162 -5.51 14.65 1.24
N ALA A 163 -6.49 13.78 1.44
CA ALA A 163 -7.82 14.18 1.90
C ALA A 163 -7.77 14.83 3.29
N GLY A 164 -6.97 14.30 4.20
CA GLY A 164 -6.74 14.85 5.54
C GLY A 164 -6.12 16.24 5.51
N VAL A 165 -5.12 16.45 4.65
CA VAL A 165 -4.50 17.78 4.44
C VAL A 165 -5.53 18.78 3.95
N LEU A 166 -6.32 18.45 2.92
CA LEU A 166 -7.35 19.32 2.39
C LEU A 166 -8.44 19.65 3.42
N ARG A 167 -8.78 18.71 4.30
CA ARG A 167 -9.73 18.93 5.41
C ARG A 167 -9.12 19.68 6.59
N GLY A 168 -7.81 19.88 6.62
CA GLY A 168 -7.09 20.49 7.74
C GLY A 168 -7.04 19.61 8.99
N ASN A 169 -7.04 18.29 8.84
CA ASN A 169 -7.03 17.32 9.93
C ASN A 169 -5.66 16.62 10.08
N PRO A 170 -4.78 17.07 10.99
CA PRO A 170 -3.47 16.46 11.21
C PRO A 170 -3.53 15.01 11.68
N ARG A 171 -4.58 14.64 12.43
CA ARG A 171 -4.74 13.29 12.96
C ARG A 171 -4.82 12.25 11.83
N ASP A 172 -5.68 12.46 10.84
CA ASP A 172 -5.85 11.54 9.70
C ASP A 172 -4.54 11.41 8.92
N VAL A 173 -3.79 12.51 8.81
CA VAL A 173 -2.49 12.52 8.12
C VAL A 173 -1.44 11.71 8.89
N ILE A 174 -1.37 11.87 10.22
CA ILE A 174 -0.43 11.09 11.05
C ILE A 174 -0.73 9.61 10.96
N VAL A 175 -1.99 9.21 11.17
CA VAL A 175 -2.41 7.80 11.10
C VAL A 175 -2.12 7.21 9.72
N GLY A 176 -2.50 7.91 8.65
CA GLY A 176 -2.26 7.45 7.28
C GLY A 176 -0.77 7.32 6.96
N ALA A 177 0.07 8.26 7.37
CA ALA A 177 1.52 8.20 7.14
C ALA A 177 2.18 7.03 7.87
N VAL A 178 1.80 6.78 9.14
CA VAL A 178 2.32 5.65 9.92
C VAL A 178 1.87 4.31 9.33
N VAL A 179 0.58 4.15 9.01
CA VAL A 179 0.05 2.93 8.39
C VAL A 179 0.66 2.69 7.02
N GLY A 180 0.72 3.71 6.18
CA GLY A 180 1.27 3.61 4.82
C GLY A 180 2.75 3.24 4.78
N SER A 181 3.54 3.73 5.75
CA SER A 181 4.95 3.41 5.86
C SER A 181 5.19 2.04 6.52
N ALA A 182 4.48 1.70 7.61
CA ALA A 182 4.75 0.49 8.37
C ALA A 182 4.06 -0.76 7.79
N TRP A 183 2.81 -0.66 7.37
CA TRP A 183 2.05 -1.79 6.81
C TRP A 183 2.09 -1.84 5.28
N GLY A 184 2.28 -0.69 4.64
CA GLY A 184 2.49 -0.59 3.21
C GLY A 184 3.96 -0.80 2.86
N TRP A 185 4.63 0.26 2.49
CA TRP A 185 6.00 0.21 2.01
C TRP A 185 6.87 1.23 2.73
N ILE A 186 7.84 0.77 3.52
CA ILE A 186 8.68 1.65 4.36
C ILE A 186 9.42 2.70 3.54
N VAL A 187 9.89 2.37 2.33
CA VAL A 187 10.56 3.32 1.43
C VAL A 187 9.62 4.44 0.99
N ALA A 188 8.32 4.16 0.86
CA ALA A 188 7.32 5.18 0.56
C ALA A 188 7.17 6.21 1.69
N GLY A 189 7.78 5.98 2.86
CA GLY A 189 7.90 6.98 3.94
C GLY A 189 8.43 8.32 3.45
N LEU A 190 9.32 8.31 2.45
CA LEU A 190 9.82 9.53 1.80
C LEU A 190 8.70 10.34 1.12
N ALA A 191 7.72 9.67 0.52
CA ALA A 191 6.58 10.35 -0.09
C ALA A 191 5.69 11.06 0.95
N PHE A 192 5.66 10.60 2.20
CA PHE A 192 4.89 11.24 3.28
C PHE A 192 5.60 12.45 3.90
N LEU A 193 6.87 12.72 3.56
CA LEU A 193 7.64 13.82 4.14
C LEU A 193 6.96 15.20 4.05
N PRO A 194 6.39 15.63 2.91
CA PRO A 194 5.68 16.90 2.84
C PRO A 194 4.50 16.98 3.80
N TYR A 195 3.81 15.87 4.03
CA TYR A 195 2.70 15.80 4.98
C TYR A 195 3.17 15.87 6.43
N THR A 196 4.30 15.23 6.75
CA THR A 196 4.90 15.33 8.08
C THR A 196 5.29 16.76 8.41
N ILE A 197 5.93 17.46 7.46
CA ILE A 197 6.26 18.88 7.59
C ILE A 197 4.99 19.72 7.80
N TRP A 198 3.95 19.47 6.99
CA TRP A 198 2.68 20.19 7.14
C TRP A 198 2.04 19.96 8.52
N VAL A 199 2.02 18.71 9.02
CA VAL A 199 1.50 18.40 10.36
C VAL A 199 2.26 19.16 11.43
N LEU A 200 3.60 19.19 11.37
CA LEU A 200 4.44 19.90 12.33
C LEU A 200 4.13 21.41 12.29
N LEU A 201 4.07 22.02 11.12
CA LEU A 201 3.78 23.45 10.97
C LEU A 201 2.39 23.79 11.50
N VAL A 202 1.35 23.03 11.09
CA VAL A 202 -0.02 23.27 11.56
C VAL A 202 -0.14 23.06 13.06
N SER A 203 0.52 22.05 13.62
CA SER A 203 0.50 21.79 15.06
C SER A 203 1.28 22.84 15.86
N TRP A 204 2.33 23.40 15.27
CA TRP A 204 3.14 24.45 15.88
C TRP A 204 2.40 25.82 15.89
N PHE A 205 1.84 26.22 14.74
CA PHE A 205 1.22 27.52 14.60
C PHE A 205 -0.21 27.62 15.17
N ARG A 206 -0.87 26.52 15.49
CA ARG A 206 -2.12 26.51 16.24
C ARG A 206 -1.80 26.78 17.73
N ALA A 207 -1.38 28.00 18.03
CA ALA A 207 -1.02 28.43 19.37
C ALA A 207 -2.21 28.33 20.35
N GLY A 208 -1.98 27.84 21.55
CA GLY A 208 -2.92 27.84 22.67
C GLY A 208 -3.63 26.53 22.97
N ASP A 209 -3.63 25.51 22.09
CA ASP A 209 -4.55 24.38 22.23
C ASP A 209 -3.86 23.00 22.42
N ASN A 210 -2.73 22.91 23.05
CA ASN A 210 -2.02 21.61 23.23
C ASN A 210 -1.89 20.79 21.92
N SER A 211 -1.94 21.43 20.76
CA SER A 211 -2.03 20.81 19.45
C SER A 211 -0.84 19.91 19.16
N LEU A 212 0.36 20.34 19.54
CA LEU A 212 1.57 19.52 19.46
C LEU A 212 1.46 18.26 20.32
N LYS A 213 1.03 18.39 21.59
CA LYS A 213 0.86 17.23 22.49
C LYS A 213 -0.17 16.24 21.92
N LYS A 214 -1.28 16.72 21.36
CA LYS A 214 -2.29 15.89 20.67
C LYS A 214 -1.69 15.19 19.45
N SER A 215 -0.88 15.87 18.66
CA SER A 215 -0.21 15.29 17.48
C SER A 215 0.81 14.23 17.87
N PHE A 216 1.65 14.50 18.89
CA PHE A 216 2.58 13.50 19.44
C PHE A 216 1.87 12.30 20.05
N GLY A 217 0.78 12.52 20.81
CA GLY A 217 -0.06 11.44 21.34
C GLY A 217 -0.67 10.58 20.24
N THR A 218 -1.16 11.21 19.16
CA THR A 218 -1.67 10.50 17.98
C THR A 218 -0.57 9.69 17.29
N LEU A 219 0.61 10.28 17.10
CA LEU A 219 1.76 9.60 16.52
C LEU A 219 2.16 8.38 17.35
N PHE A 220 2.31 8.54 18.66
CA PHE A 220 2.66 7.45 19.57
C PHE A 220 1.61 6.33 19.54
N ALA A 221 0.33 6.68 19.65
CA ALA A 221 -0.76 5.71 19.59
C ALA A 221 -0.77 4.97 18.23
N SER A 222 -0.59 5.70 17.12
CA SER A 222 -0.52 5.11 15.79
C SER A 222 0.67 4.16 15.63
N LEU A 223 1.84 4.52 16.14
CA LEU A 223 3.02 3.65 16.15
C LEU A 223 2.76 2.38 16.98
N MET A 224 2.17 2.50 18.16
CA MET A 224 1.84 1.32 18.97
C MET A 224 0.86 0.40 18.26
N VAL A 225 -0.23 0.94 17.71
CA VAL A 225 -1.26 0.15 17.01
C VAL A 225 -0.71 -0.51 15.75
N THR A 226 0.27 0.09 15.08
CA THR A 226 0.85 -0.47 13.84
C THR A 226 2.03 -1.40 14.09
N LEU A 227 2.95 -1.03 14.96
CA LEU A 227 4.20 -1.79 15.16
C LEU A 227 4.02 -2.99 16.09
N VAL A 228 3.17 -2.89 17.12
CA VAL A 228 2.97 -4.01 18.06
C VAL A 228 2.45 -5.27 17.35
N PRO A 229 1.35 -5.22 16.57
CA PRO A 229 0.88 -6.41 15.86
C PRO A 229 1.87 -6.89 14.79
N LEU A 230 2.59 -5.98 14.12
CA LEU A 230 3.61 -6.32 13.15
C LEU A 230 4.75 -7.12 13.80
N VAL A 231 5.34 -6.61 14.88
CA VAL A 231 6.45 -7.27 15.58
C VAL A 231 6.00 -8.58 16.24
N ALA A 232 4.79 -8.61 16.83
CA ALA A 232 4.22 -9.82 17.42
C ALA A 232 4.02 -10.92 16.35
N CYS A 233 3.50 -10.54 15.19
CA CYS A 233 3.29 -11.43 14.05
C CYS A 233 4.63 -11.95 13.52
N ASP A 234 5.61 -11.07 13.31
CA ASP A 234 6.94 -11.47 12.86
C ASP A 234 7.64 -12.39 13.86
N ARG A 235 7.56 -12.08 15.16
CA ARG A 235 8.08 -12.96 16.23
C ARG A 235 7.46 -14.35 16.18
N PHE A 236 6.14 -14.40 15.92
CA PHE A 236 5.41 -15.66 15.85
C PHE A 236 5.84 -16.52 14.64
N TYR A 237 5.84 -15.95 13.45
CA TYR A 237 6.11 -16.68 12.20
C TYR A 237 7.60 -16.99 11.98
N TYR A 238 8.50 -16.08 12.35
CA TYR A 238 9.94 -16.31 12.24
C TYR A 238 10.52 -17.16 13.38
N GLY A 239 9.77 -17.34 14.47
CA GLY A 239 10.23 -18.09 15.65
C GLY A 239 11.32 -17.36 16.48
N SER A 240 11.75 -16.16 16.08
CA SER A 240 12.75 -15.32 16.74
C SER A 240 12.39 -13.84 16.57
N TRP A 241 12.93 -12.96 17.40
CA TRP A 241 12.75 -11.52 17.24
C TRP A 241 13.44 -11.06 15.96
N LYS A 242 12.68 -10.51 15.04
CA LYS A 242 13.15 -9.94 13.78
C LYS A 242 12.55 -8.55 13.59
N ALA A 243 13.38 -7.63 13.14
CA ALA A 243 12.98 -6.26 12.79
C ALA A 243 12.87 -6.15 11.27
N SER A 244 11.86 -6.78 10.66
CA SER A 244 11.74 -6.90 9.20
C SER A 244 11.80 -5.57 8.46
N LEU A 245 11.22 -4.50 9.03
CA LEU A 245 11.30 -3.16 8.44
C LEU A 245 12.74 -2.62 8.44
N VAL A 246 13.50 -2.87 9.52
CA VAL A 246 14.90 -2.43 9.62
C VAL A 246 15.76 -3.26 8.67
N ASN A 247 15.62 -4.59 8.69
CA ASN A 247 16.35 -5.48 7.79
C ASN A 247 16.13 -5.09 6.31
N PHE A 248 14.89 -4.70 5.96
CA PHE A 248 14.57 -4.26 4.61
C PHE A 248 15.31 -2.96 4.25
N LEU A 249 15.37 -1.99 5.17
CA LEU A 249 16.09 -0.74 4.95
C LEU A 249 17.61 -0.99 4.86
N GLU A 250 18.18 -1.78 5.76
CA GLU A 250 19.59 -2.13 5.74
C GLU A 250 19.98 -2.81 4.42
N TYR A 251 19.18 -3.79 3.97
CA TYR A 251 19.43 -4.48 2.71
C TYR A 251 19.44 -3.54 1.50
N ASN A 252 18.50 -2.59 1.46
CA ASN A 252 18.36 -1.68 0.32
C ASN A 252 19.30 -0.46 0.38
N VAL A 253 19.67 0.00 1.59
CA VAL A 253 20.49 1.21 1.78
C VAL A 253 21.97 0.84 1.97
N GLN A 254 22.27 -0.16 2.83
CA GLN A 254 23.64 -0.55 3.17
C GLN A 254 24.16 -1.69 2.29
N GLY A 255 23.29 -2.38 1.57
CA GLY A 255 23.63 -3.56 0.74
C GLY A 255 24.55 -3.28 -0.46
N GLY A 256 25.20 -2.10 -0.52
CA GLY A 256 26.24 -1.78 -1.48
C GLY A 256 25.80 -1.72 -2.94
N GLY A 257 24.58 -1.23 -3.21
CA GLY A 257 24.14 -1.00 -4.60
C GLY A 257 23.74 -2.27 -5.36
N LYS A 258 23.46 -3.36 -4.66
CA LYS A 258 22.99 -4.63 -5.30
C LYS A 258 21.65 -4.48 -6.06
N SER A 259 20.98 -3.32 -5.94
CA SER A 259 19.85 -2.97 -6.77
C SER A 259 20.17 -3.04 -8.28
N ASP A 260 21.41 -2.78 -8.67
CA ASP A 260 21.88 -2.83 -10.06
C ASP A 260 21.82 -4.25 -10.64
N LEU A 261 21.85 -5.30 -9.80
CA LEU A 261 21.66 -6.69 -10.19
C LEU A 261 20.25 -6.96 -10.77
N TYR A 262 19.28 -6.12 -10.42
CA TYR A 262 17.90 -6.24 -10.92
C TYR A 262 17.63 -5.38 -12.17
N GLY A 263 18.70 -4.83 -12.77
CA GLY A 263 18.63 -3.98 -13.95
C GLY A 263 18.63 -2.49 -13.62
N VAL A 264 19.21 -1.72 -14.55
CA VAL A 264 19.32 -0.26 -14.46
C VAL A 264 18.51 0.35 -15.60
N GLU A 265 17.69 1.34 -15.29
CA GLU A 265 16.82 2.03 -16.24
C GLU A 265 17.16 3.53 -16.30
N PRO A 266 17.05 4.17 -17.48
CA PRO A 266 17.37 5.58 -17.66
C PRO A 266 16.40 6.49 -16.87
N ALA A 267 16.79 7.74 -16.62
CA ALA A 267 15.95 8.72 -15.93
C ALA A 267 14.60 8.98 -16.63
N THR A 268 14.52 8.74 -17.93
CA THR A 268 13.28 8.88 -18.72
C THR A 268 12.27 7.76 -18.51
N TYR A 269 12.63 6.69 -17.79
CA TYR A 269 11.80 5.51 -17.58
C TYR A 269 10.39 5.87 -17.06
N TYR A 270 10.29 6.64 -15.98
CA TYR A 270 8.98 6.97 -15.40
C TYR A 270 8.16 7.94 -16.23
N PHE A 271 8.77 8.77 -17.06
CA PHE A 271 8.02 9.60 -18.01
C PHE A 271 7.40 8.73 -19.11
N ARG A 272 8.17 7.81 -19.69
CA ARG A 272 7.70 6.88 -20.72
C ARG A 272 6.63 5.94 -20.15
N ASN A 273 6.92 5.30 -19.04
CA ASN A 273 6.01 4.34 -18.40
C ASN A 273 4.78 5.01 -17.81
N GLY A 274 4.95 6.14 -17.14
CA GLY A 274 3.84 6.93 -16.62
C GLY A 274 2.95 7.48 -17.74
N PHE A 275 3.49 7.81 -18.92
CA PHE A 275 2.67 8.18 -20.06
C PHE A 275 1.86 6.99 -20.59
N ASN A 276 2.42 5.78 -20.62
CA ASN A 276 1.67 4.58 -21.00
C ASN A 276 0.54 4.25 -20.03
N GLN A 277 0.73 4.46 -18.72
CA GLN A 277 -0.24 4.12 -17.67
C GLN A 277 -1.27 5.23 -17.41
N LEU A 278 -0.84 6.48 -17.45
CA LEU A 278 -1.65 7.66 -17.13
C LEU A 278 -1.96 8.53 -18.35
N GLN A 279 -1.35 8.26 -19.50
CA GLN A 279 -1.58 8.98 -20.76
C GLN A 279 -1.49 10.50 -20.57
N ILE A 280 -2.50 11.24 -21.02
CA ILE A 280 -2.57 12.72 -20.91
C ILE A 280 -2.58 13.22 -19.45
N ILE A 281 -2.90 12.37 -18.48
CA ILE A 281 -2.93 12.73 -17.05
C ILE A 281 -1.55 13.15 -16.58
N LEU A 282 -0.48 12.41 -16.97
CA LEU A 282 0.86 12.72 -16.51
C LEU A 282 1.35 14.11 -16.94
N PRO A 283 1.34 14.49 -18.24
CA PRO A 283 1.75 15.83 -18.63
C PRO A 283 0.88 16.92 -18.02
N LEU A 284 -0.43 16.72 -17.88
CA LEU A 284 -1.29 17.67 -17.18
C LEU A 284 -0.90 17.81 -15.70
N ALA A 285 -0.60 16.71 -15.01
CA ALA A 285 -0.14 16.76 -13.63
C ALA A 285 1.16 17.57 -13.48
N LEU A 286 2.12 17.37 -14.39
CA LEU A 286 3.42 18.06 -14.37
C LEU A 286 3.33 19.57 -14.61
N LEU A 287 2.24 20.06 -15.22
CA LEU A 287 1.99 21.50 -15.41
C LEU A 287 1.48 22.18 -14.13
N LEU A 288 0.89 21.41 -13.17
CA LEU A 288 0.26 22.02 -12.00
C LEU A 288 1.21 22.88 -11.16
N PRO A 289 2.45 22.49 -10.84
CA PRO A 289 3.36 23.31 -10.04
C PRO A 289 3.59 24.70 -10.63
N ILE A 290 3.71 24.79 -11.96
CA ILE A 290 3.92 26.06 -12.67
C ILE A 290 2.66 26.96 -12.52
N ILE A 291 1.48 26.36 -12.70
CA ILE A 291 0.21 27.08 -12.59
C ILE A 291 -0.01 27.58 -11.15
N LEU A 292 0.23 26.71 -10.16
CA LEU A 292 0.09 27.07 -8.76
C LEU A 292 1.10 28.14 -8.33
N ALA A 293 2.36 28.03 -8.75
CA ALA A 293 3.37 29.05 -8.46
C ALA A 293 2.94 30.42 -9.00
N ALA A 294 2.48 30.49 -10.26
CA ALA A 294 1.99 31.73 -10.87
C ALA A 294 0.76 32.31 -10.13
N ARG A 295 -0.14 31.45 -9.63
CA ARG A 295 -1.33 31.86 -8.88
C ARG A 295 -1.01 32.29 -7.45
N LEU A 296 -0.16 31.56 -6.74
CA LEU A 296 0.25 31.90 -5.37
C LEU A 296 0.97 33.25 -5.31
N VAL A 297 1.82 33.54 -6.32
CA VAL A 297 2.49 34.84 -6.43
C VAL A 297 1.48 35.98 -6.66
N ARG A 298 0.47 35.76 -7.52
CA ARG A 298 -0.50 36.78 -7.91
C ARG A 298 -1.62 36.98 -6.89
N ARG A 299 -2.18 35.91 -6.33
CA ARG A 299 -3.45 35.94 -5.57
C ARG A 299 -3.32 35.51 -4.10
N LYS A 300 -2.24 34.79 -3.73
CA LYS A 300 -2.01 34.22 -2.36
C LYS A 300 -3.23 33.45 -1.83
N ASP A 301 -3.90 32.68 -2.69
CA ASP A 301 -5.12 31.96 -2.35
C ASP A 301 -4.78 30.76 -1.43
N PRO A 302 -5.33 30.68 -0.20
CA PRO A 302 -5.06 29.59 0.73
C PRO A 302 -5.56 28.22 0.20
N VAL A 303 -6.57 28.21 -0.69
CA VAL A 303 -7.06 26.98 -1.33
C VAL A 303 -6.00 26.40 -2.26
N ASP A 304 -5.33 27.24 -3.04
CA ASP A 304 -4.23 26.80 -3.91
C ASP A 304 -3.01 26.34 -3.09
N ALA A 305 -2.74 26.94 -1.94
CA ALA A 305 -1.70 26.48 -1.01
C ALA A 305 -2.03 25.11 -0.41
N GLY A 306 -3.26 24.90 0.05
CA GLY A 306 -3.72 23.59 0.53
C GLY A 306 -3.64 22.50 -0.52
N LEU A 307 -4.01 22.81 -1.76
CA LEU A 307 -3.88 21.90 -2.90
C LEU A 307 -2.41 21.59 -3.21
N ALA A 308 -1.52 22.59 -3.20
CA ALA A 308 -0.09 22.41 -3.42
C ALA A 308 0.51 21.42 -2.41
N VAL A 309 0.17 21.56 -1.12
CA VAL A 309 0.59 20.62 -0.09
C VAL A 309 0.01 19.22 -0.34
N ALA A 310 -1.27 19.12 -0.67
CA ALA A 310 -1.94 17.84 -0.86
C ALA A 310 -1.35 17.00 -2.01
N VAL A 311 -0.85 17.65 -3.08
CA VAL A 311 -0.27 16.94 -4.23
C VAL A 311 1.25 16.91 -4.23
N SER A 312 1.93 17.66 -3.34
CA SER A 312 3.41 17.74 -3.29
C SER A 312 4.12 16.39 -3.16
N PRO A 313 3.57 15.37 -2.44
CA PRO A 313 4.18 14.05 -2.40
C PRO A 313 4.38 13.40 -3.78
N ALA A 314 3.49 13.68 -4.74
CA ALA A 314 3.60 13.13 -6.07
C ALA A 314 4.89 13.59 -6.77
N PHE A 315 5.23 14.85 -6.63
CA PHE A 315 6.42 15.43 -7.27
C PHE A 315 7.70 15.04 -6.54
N LEU A 316 7.70 15.07 -5.20
CA LEU A 316 8.84 14.61 -4.40
C LEU A 316 9.15 13.14 -4.69
N TRP A 317 8.12 12.29 -4.67
CA TRP A 317 8.28 10.87 -4.92
C TRP A 317 8.76 10.58 -6.33
N LEU A 318 8.14 11.21 -7.35
CA LEU A 318 8.56 11.07 -8.75
C LEU A 318 10.04 11.47 -8.94
N ALA A 319 10.46 12.58 -8.35
CA ALA A 319 11.86 13.01 -8.39
C ALA A 319 12.78 11.98 -7.72
N SER A 320 12.41 11.49 -6.53
CA SER A 320 13.20 10.53 -5.76
C SER A 320 13.38 9.20 -6.49
N ILE A 321 12.28 8.60 -7.00
CA ILE A 321 12.39 7.32 -7.72
C ILE A 321 13.09 7.47 -9.07
N THR A 322 13.00 8.64 -9.70
CA THR A 322 13.70 8.92 -10.96
C THR A 322 15.22 8.96 -10.76
N ALA A 323 15.69 9.41 -9.60
CA ALA A 323 17.10 9.43 -9.24
C ALA A 323 17.70 8.04 -8.96
N LEU A 324 16.86 7.05 -8.61
CA LEU A 324 17.34 5.69 -8.34
C LEU A 324 17.77 4.98 -9.64
N PRO A 325 18.86 4.18 -9.62
CA PRO A 325 19.29 3.42 -10.79
C PRO A 325 18.28 2.33 -11.16
N HIS A 326 17.86 1.51 -10.19
CA HIS A 326 16.83 0.49 -10.38
C HIS A 326 15.43 1.10 -10.37
N LYS A 327 14.63 0.82 -11.39
CA LYS A 327 13.29 1.36 -11.55
C LYS A 327 12.30 0.28 -11.92
N GLU A 328 11.15 0.30 -11.23
CA GLU A 328 10.04 -0.58 -11.53
C GLU A 328 8.74 0.24 -11.66
N GLU A 329 7.83 -0.22 -12.50
CA GLU A 329 6.53 0.42 -12.71
C GLU A 329 5.75 0.60 -11.40
N ARG A 330 5.74 -0.43 -10.55
CA ARG A 330 5.01 -0.45 -9.27
C ARG A 330 5.46 0.62 -8.27
N PHE A 331 6.66 1.20 -8.44
CA PHE A 331 7.10 2.29 -7.56
C PHE A 331 6.30 3.57 -7.79
N LEU A 332 5.83 3.79 -9.01
CA LEU A 332 5.01 4.95 -9.33
C LEU A 332 3.57 4.84 -8.80
N TYR A 333 3.07 3.63 -8.50
CA TYR A 333 1.71 3.39 -7.99
C TYR A 333 1.40 4.24 -6.76
N VAL A 334 2.36 4.41 -5.86
CA VAL A 334 2.20 5.17 -4.60
C VAL A 334 1.49 6.51 -4.81
N VAL A 335 1.76 7.19 -5.92
CA VAL A 335 1.31 8.57 -6.15
C VAL A 335 0.31 8.74 -7.30
N TYR A 336 -0.20 7.66 -7.89
CA TYR A 336 -1.17 7.75 -8.98
C TYR A 336 -2.39 8.63 -8.65
N PRO A 337 -3.10 8.47 -7.51
CA PRO A 337 -4.23 9.30 -7.18
C PRO A 337 -3.89 10.78 -7.07
N LEU A 338 -2.68 11.09 -6.59
CA LEU A 338 -2.21 12.47 -6.45
C LEU A 338 -1.87 13.10 -7.80
N LEU A 339 -1.28 12.32 -8.72
CA LEU A 339 -1.04 12.77 -10.11
C LEU A 339 -2.37 13.03 -10.83
N ILE A 340 -3.37 12.16 -10.62
CA ILE A 340 -4.71 12.37 -11.18
C ILE A 340 -5.36 13.63 -10.57
N ALA A 341 -5.24 13.85 -9.27
CA ALA A 341 -5.73 15.06 -8.62
C ALA A 341 -5.04 16.33 -9.14
N ALA A 342 -3.72 16.24 -9.36
CA ALA A 342 -2.96 17.33 -9.96
C ALA A 342 -3.44 17.63 -11.40
N ALA A 343 -3.62 16.60 -12.23
CA ALA A 343 -4.14 16.76 -13.59
C ALA A 343 -5.54 17.35 -13.63
N ALA A 344 -6.42 16.91 -12.73
CA ALA A 344 -7.78 17.43 -12.59
C ALA A 344 -7.77 18.93 -12.22
N ALA A 345 -6.92 19.31 -11.27
CA ALA A 345 -6.75 20.70 -10.89
C ALA A 345 -6.18 21.54 -12.04
N THR A 346 -5.16 21.04 -12.74
CA THR A 346 -4.60 21.70 -13.93
C THR A 346 -5.68 21.98 -14.97
N THR A 347 -6.47 20.97 -15.32
CA THR A 347 -7.54 21.08 -16.32
C THR A 347 -8.53 22.20 -15.97
N VAL A 348 -8.95 22.27 -14.71
CA VAL A 348 -9.90 23.30 -14.24
C VAL A 348 -9.23 24.68 -14.20
N ARG A 349 -8.00 24.77 -13.69
CA ARG A 349 -7.27 26.05 -13.58
C ARG A 349 -6.86 26.62 -14.95
N MET A 350 -6.46 25.75 -15.88
CA MET A 350 -6.21 26.18 -17.28
C MET A 350 -7.48 26.74 -17.92
N LYS A 351 -8.60 26.09 -17.73
CA LYS A 351 -9.88 26.59 -18.22
C LYS A 351 -10.21 27.97 -17.63
N GLU A 352 -10.05 28.15 -16.32
CA GLU A 352 -10.25 29.46 -15.66
C GLU A 352 -9.34 30.55 -16.23
N LEU A 353 -8.11 30.18 -16.64
CA LEU A 353 -7.15 31.11 -17.24
C LEU A 353 -7.51 31.47 -18.70
N LEU A 354 -7.91 30.47 -19.49
CA LEU A 354 -8.12 30.63 -20.94
C LEU A 354 -9.49 31.25 -21.27
N LEU A 355 -10.52 30.92 -20.51
CA LEU A 355 -11.91 31.27 -20.81
C LEU A 355 -12.50 32.35 -19.91
N GLY A 356 -11.72 32.94 -18.99
CA GLY A 356 -12.20 34.02 -18.12
C GLY A 356 -13.51 33.68 -17.39
N THR A 357 -13.41 32.77 -16.44
CA THR A 357 -14.44 32.60 -15.39
C THR A 357 -15.85 32.23 -15.79
N LYS A 358 -16.46 31.45 -16.28
CA LYS A 358 -17.90 31.04 -16.17
C LYS A 358 -18.46 30.06 -17.22
N VAL A 359 -17.68 29.21 -17.79
CA VAL A 359 -18.25 28.16 -18.65
C VAL A 359 -18.34 26.83 -17.89
N SER A 360 -19.55 26.33 -17.67
CA SER A 360 -19.78 24.97 -17.12
C SER A 360 -19.34 23.91 -18.13
N LEU A 361 -18.39 23.03 -17.76
CA LEU A 361 -17.91 21.94 -18.62
C LEU A 361 -18.93 20.79 -18.76
N LEU A 362 -19.91 20.73 -17.87
CA LEU A 362 -20.95 19.70 -17.85
C LEU A 362 -22.26 20.33 -17.39
N PRO A 363 -23.42 19.94 -17.96
CA PRO A 363 -24.71 20.41 -17.50
C PRO A 363 -24.92 20.13 -16.02
N ALA A 364 -25.27 21.14 -15.23
CA ALA A 364 -25.43 21.05 -13.78
C ALA A 364 -26.37 19.90 -13.34
N ARG A 365 -27.35 19.54 -14.17
CA ARG A 365 -28.32 18.45 -13.93
C ARG A 365 -27.68 17.06 -14.02
N LEU A 366 -26.74 16.83 -14.94
CA LEU A 366 -26.01 15.54 -15.05
C LEU A 366 -25.08 15.36 -13.87
N VAL A 367 -24.52 16.44 -13.41
CA VAL A 367 -23.57 16.47 -12.31
C VAL A 367 -24.23 16.28 -10.94
N GLY A 368 -25.40 16.88 -10.69
CA GLY A 368 -26.16 16.68 -9.46
C GLY A 368 -26.60 15.21 -9.28
N ARG A 369 -26.87 14.52 -10.39
CA ARG A 369 -27.17 13.08 -10.37
C ARG A 369 -25.92 12.18 -10.18
N LEU A 370 -24.73 12.64 -10.60
CA LEU A 370 -23.47 11.90 -10.41
C LEU A 370 -22.84 12.09 -9.01
N THR A 371 -23.19 13.17 -8.31
CA THR A 371 -22.70 13.47 -6.96
C THR A 371 -23.71 13.19 -5.85
N GLY A 372 -24.98 12.92 -6.20
CA GLY A 372 -25.95 12.39 -5.23
C GLY A 372 -25.50 11.02 -4.75
N THR A 373 -25.55 10.79 -3.46
CA THR A 373 -25.10 9.62 -2.71
C THR A 373 -25.52 8.25 -3.27
N GLY A 374 -26.40 8.23 -4.30
CA GLY A 374 -26.89 7.01 -4.95
C GLY A 374 -26.06 6.49 -6.13
N ILE A 375 -25.24 7.31 -6.80
CA ILE A 375 -24.61 6.89 -8.06
C ILE A 375 -23.14 6.49 -7.86
N LEU A 376 -22.40 7.08 -6.94
CA LEU A 376 -21.07 6.55 -6.56
C LEU A 376 -21.20 5.16 -5.94
N GLY A 377 -22.23 4.94 -5.10
CA GLY A 377 -22.62 3.60 -4.66
C GLY A 377 -23.07 2.70 -5.81
N SER A 378 -23.82 3.20 -6.78
CA SER A 378 -24.33 2.46 -7.93
C SER A 378 -23.26 2.19 -8.99
N CYS A 379 -22.26 3.05 -9.20
CA CYS A 379 -21.15 2.78 -10.11
C CYS A 379 -20.15 1.78 -9.48
N CYS A 380 -19.83 1.90 -8.18
CA CYS A 380 -19.06 0.88 -7.47
C CYS A 380 -19.81 -0.45 -7.43
N LEU A 381 -21.12 -0.45 -7.14
CA LEU A 381 -21.99 -1.63 -7.20
C LEU A 381 -22.18 -2.13 -8.64
N GLY A 382 -22.27 -1.27 -9.64
CA GLY A 382 -22.39 -1.64 -11.05
C GLY A 382 -21.11 -2.26 -11.62
N LEU A 383 -19.94 -1.76 -11.24
CA LEU A 383 -18.66 -2.37 -11.54
C LEU A 383 -18.48 -3.68 -10.76
N MET A 384 -18.83 -3.72 -9.47
CA MET A 384 -18.86 -4.95 -8.69
C MET A 384 -19.83 -5.98 -9.32
N ARG A 385 -21.04 -5.57 -9.70
CA ARG A 385 -22.01 -6.46 -10.34
C ARG A 385 -21.51 -7.01 -11.68
N ARG A 386 -20.85 -6.22 -12.52
CA ARG A 386 -20.24 -6.69 -13.77
C ARG A 386 -19.05 -7.63 -13.52
N TYR A 387 -18.23 -7.36 -12.51
CA TYR A 387 -17.13 -8.24 -12.12
C TYR A 387 -17.64 -9.54 -11.48
N VAL A 388 -18.62 -9.46 -10.59
CA VAL A 388 -19.25 -10.64 -9.94
C VAL A 388 -19.98 -11.50 -10.95
N LEU A 389 -20.74 -10.93 -11.90
CA LEU A 389 -21.43 -11.68 -12.95
C LEU A 389 -20.45 -12.31 -13.95
N LYS A 390 -19.34 -11.65 -14.26
CA LYS A 390 -18.28 -12.23 -15.09
C LYS A 390 -17.54 -13.36 -14.38
N LEU A 391 -17.38 -13.26 -13.05
CA LEU A 391 -16.85 -14.32 -12.19
C LEU A 391 -17.81 -15.50 -12.09
N ALA A 392 -19.10 -15.25 -11.92
CA ALA A 392 -20.12 -16.30 -11.90
C ALA A 392 -20.15 -17.08 -13.21
N SER A 393 -20.02 -16.42 -14.37
CA SER A 393 -19.97 -17.09 -15.68
C SER A 393 -18.69 -17.90 -15.92
N ILE A 394 -17.57 -17.56 -15.27
CA ILE A 394 -16.31 -18.33 -15.32
C ILE A 394 -16.37 -19.54 -14.36
N CYS A 395 -17.14 -19.44 -13.27
CA CYS A 395 -17.31 -20.56 -12.33
C CYS A 395 -18.37 -21.59 -12.77
N THR A 396 -19.16 -21.29 -13.80
CA THR A 396 -20.18 -22.21 -14.36
C THR A 396 -19.74 -22.84 -15.69
N ALA A 397 -18.62 -22.49 -16.24
CA ALA A 397 -17.92 -23.15 -17.35
C ALA A 397 -16.71 -23.95 -16.83
#